data_23f9ff03580885880bc911ed7fb952c0
#
_entry.id   23f9ff03580885880bc911ed7fb952c0
#
_cell.length_a   1.000
_cell.length_b   1.000
_cell.length_c   1.000
_cell.angle_alpha   90.00
_cell.angle_beta   90.00
_cell.angle_gamma   90.00
#
_symmetry.space_group_name_H-M   'P 1'
#
loop_
_entity.id
_entity.type
_entity.pdbx_description
1 polymer ?
#
loop_
_entity_poly.entity_id
_entity_poly.type
_entity_poly.pdbx_seq_one_letter_code
_entity_poly.pdbx_strand_id
1 'polypeptide(L)'
;VVVCFTHDLTITETYDLGRFAELLLADARLYGENTGLEVDEPSLHVIRLGARQRPSGGEVWPLPWGLEVGQVRVGDAVVRLAGRVWRSPAGGYVLEPLGTPAFEVRNPRPAAPAPLLGDLRVAAFNLENYFLTLGARGADHPAALERQTAKLVVALAALDADVIAVMEVERDPDDRALRALSAKLDAHLEAAAATALDAHLEAATAPARSYLAVPEASASAGRPGDAVRQGFLIDPAVVEVVALEADTATVHERPPQALTLRHRASGERLTLIAVHLRSKARCPPSGDVDLGFGCWNERRTAQARSLLAFGERLSQAQPGGLTLILGDLNAHRFEPPLTVFESTTPAWRVLTDLVPPEEAVSHVFFGRSAALD
;
A
#
# COMPACT_ATOMS: atom_id res chain seq x y z
N VAL A 1 -18.22 -27.34 -20.59
CA VAL A 1 -19.52 -26.76 -20.21
C VAL A 1 -19.52 -25.30 -20.64
N VAL A 2 -20.65 -24.80 -21.17
CA VAL A 2 -20.91 -23.39 -21.43
C VAL A 2 -21.81 -22.89 -20.33
N VAL A 3 -21.50 -21.72 -19.77
CA VAL A 3 -22.28 -21.05 -18.76
C VAL A 3 -22.61 -19.63 -19.20
N CYS A 4 -23.78 -19.14 -18.80
CA CYS A 4 -24.21 -17.76 -19.01
C CYS A 4 -24.65 -17.20 -17.66
N PHE A 5 -24.09 -16.07 -17.30
CA PHE A 5 -24.48 -15.36 -16.07
C PHE A 5 -25.68 -14.48 -16.37
N THR A 6 -26.70 -14.56 -15.52
CA THR A 6 -27.94 -13.76 -15.62
C THR A 6 -27.81 -12.42 -14.91
N HIS A 7 -26.74 -12.23 -14.14
CA HIS A 7 -26.41 -10.99 -13.43
C HIS A 7 -24.96 -10.59 -13.78
N ASP A 8 -24.61 -9.37 -13.48
CA ASP A 8 -23.28 -8.85 -13.68
C ASP A 8 -22.32 -9.39 -12.62
N LEU A 9 -21.06 -9.55 -12.98
CA LEU A 9 -20.02 -9.97 -12.06
C LEU A 9 -19.07 -8.81 -11.75
N THR A 10 -18.68 -8.70 -10.51
CA THR A 10 -17.75 -7.67 -10.03
C THR A 10 -16.30 -8.13 -10.23
N ILE A 11 -15.44 -7.26 -10.75
CA ILE A 11 -13.99 -7.49 -10.81
C ILE A 11 -13.45 -7.38 -9.40
N THR A 12 -12.83 -8.45 -8.90
CA THR A 12 -12.25 -8.50 -7.56
C THR A 12 -10.73 -8.42 -7.56
N GLU A 13 -10.06 -8.74 -8.70
CA GLU A 13 -8.62 -8.60 -8.86
C GLU A 13 -8.22 -8.39 -10.32
N THR A 14 -7.21 -7.54 -10.53
CA THR A 14 -6.63 -7.22 -11.83
C THR A 14 -5.13 -7.54 -11.93
N TYR A 15 -4.52 -8.08 -10.86
CA TYR A 15 -3.06 -8.33 -10.77
C TYR A 15 -2.52 -9.18 -11.92
N ASP A 16 -3.25 -10.24 -12.26
CA ASP A 16 -2.85 -11.18 -13.30
C ASP A 16 -3.24 -10.74 -14.73
N LEU A 17 -3.90 -9.61 -14.91
CA LEU A 17 -4.34 -9.13 -16.24
C LEU A 17 -3.16 -8.88 -17.18
N GLY A 18 -2.15 -8.14 -16.71
CA GLY A 18 -0.97 -7.81 -17.52
C GLY A 18 0.06 -8.94 -17.63
N ARG A 19 -0.09 -10.01 -16.85
CA ARG A 19 0.87 -11.11 -16.80
C ARG A 19 0.35 -12.41 -17.41
N PHE A 20 -0.92 -12.68 -17.22
CA PHE A 20 -1.54 -13.95 -17.62
C PHE A 20 -2.84 -13.75 -18.39
N ALA A 21 -3.22 -12.52 -18.71
CA ALA A 21 -4.49 -12.19 -19.34
C ALA A 21 -5.69 -12.69 -18.52
N GLU A 22 -5.64 -12.58 -17.19
CA GLU A 22 -6.65 -13.11 -16.29
C GLU A 22 -7.20 -12.03 -15.36
N LEU A 23 -8.50 -12.10 -15.05
CA LEU A 23 -9.18 -11.32 -14.03
C LEU A 23 -9.84 -12.28 -13.02
N LEU A 24 -9.96 -11.88 -11.77
CA LEU A 24 -10.85 -12.54 -10.82
C LEU A 24 -12.17 -11.78 -10.74
N LEU A 25 -13.26 -12.53 -10.75
CA LEU A 25 -14.63 -12.03 -10.71
C LEU A 25 -15.40 -12.71 -9.57
N ALA A 26 -16.35 -12.00 -8.97
CA ALA A 26 -17.32 -12.55 -8.02
C ALA A 26 -18.67 -11.83 -8.15
N ASP A 27 -19.68 -12.29 -7.42
CA ASP A 27 -21.01 -11.67 -7.39
C ASP A 27 -20.98 -10.26 -6.78
N ALA A 28 -20.03 -10.01 -5.87
CA ALA A 28 -19.79 -8.71 -5.24
C ALA A 28 -18.30 -8.52 -4.94
N ARG A 29 -17.93 -7.33 -4.44
CA ARG A 29 -16.60 -7.09 -3.90
C ARG A 29 -16.36 -8.01 -2.70
N LEU A 30 -15.24 -8.69 -2.67
CA LEU A 30 -14.84 -9.59 -1.59
C LEU A 30 -13.87 -8.89 -0.64
N TYR A 31 -13.97 -9.23 0.64
CA TYR A 31 -13.09 -8.70 1.68
C TYR A 31 -12.28 -9.82 2.34
N GLY A 32 -11.12 -9.46 2.86
CA GLY A 32 -10.23 -10.38 3.55
C GLY A 32 -10.79 -10.84 4.89
N GLU A 33 -10.27 -11.95 5.39
CA GLU A 33 -10.58 -12.45 6.72
C GLU A 33 -10.13 -11.43 7.79
N ASN A 34 -10.84 -11.41 8.93
CA ASN A 34 -10.55 -10.53 10.07
C ASN A 34 -10.62 -9.01 9.74
N THR A 35 -11.38 -8.63 8.71
CA THR A 35 -11.65 -7.22 8.38
C THR A 35 -12.97 -6.72 8.96
N GLY A 36 -13.86 -7.63 9.40
CA GLY A 36 -15.22 -7.34 9.83
C GLY A 36 -16.23 -7.20 8.67
N LEU A 37 -15.77 -7.45 7.44
CA LEU A 37 -16.58 -7.43 6.21
C LEU A 37 -16.56 -8.78 5.49
N GLU A 38 -16.15 -9.83 6.18
CA GLU A 38 -16.06 -11.17 5.61
C GLU A 38 -17.43 -11.66 5.14
N VAL A 39 -17.43 -12.33 4.01
CA VAL A 39 -18.60 -13.07 3.51
C VAL A 39 -18.40 -14.54 3.85
N ASP A 40 -19.43 -15.20 4.37
CA ASP A 40 -19.39 -16.63 4.64
C ASP A 40 -19.03 -17.41 3.36
N GLU A 41 -18.03 -18.30 3.44
CA GLU A 41 -17.54 -19.18 2.36
C GLU A 41 -16.99 -18.47 1.10
N PRO A 42 -15.94 -17.65 1.20
CA PRO A 42 -15.44 -16.85 0.09
C PRO A 42 -14.81 -17.64 -1.08
N SER A 43 -14.38 -18.88 -0.85
CA SER A 43 -13.72 -19.69 -1.89
C SER A 43 -14.66 -20.18 -3.00
N LEU A 44 -15.96 -20.23 -2.76
CA LEU A 44 -16.98 -20.69 -3.71
C LEU A 44 -17.44 -19.60 -4.68
N HIS A 45 -17.07 -18.34 -4.47
CA HIS A 45 -17.61 -17.20 -5.21
C HIS A 45 -16.66 -16.57 -6.23
N VAL A 46 -15.42 -17.07 -6.34
CA VAL A 46 -14.42 -16.49 -7.25
C VAL A 46 -14.36 -17.25 -8.57
N ILE A 47 -14.51 -16.50 -9.67
CA ILE A 47 -14.40 -17.00 -11.03
C ILE A 47 -13.15 -16.38 -11.68
N ARG A 48 -12.27 -17.21 -12.24
CA ARG A 48 -11.16 -16.74 -13.04
C ARG A 48 -11.63 -16.59 -14.49
N LEU A 49 -11.65 -15.36 -14.99
CA LEU A 49 -11.88 -15.03 -16.40
C LEU A 49 -10.55 -14.96 -17.13
N GLY A 50 -10.40 -15.69 -18.22
CA GLY A 50 -9.14 -15.72 -18.97
C GLY A 50 -9.18 -16.62 -20.19
N ALA A 51 -8.05 -16.73 -20.90
CA ALA A 51 -7.91 -17.63 -22.04
C ALA A 51 -7.63 -19.07 -21.57
N ARG A 52 -7.99 -20.05 -22.44
CA ARG A 52 -7.72 -21.47 -22.20
C ARG A 52 -6.24 -21.76 -22.01
N GLN A 53 -5.40 -21.07 -22.74
CA GLN A 53 -3.95 -21.15 -22.61
C GLN A 53 -3.44 -19.89 -21.94
N ARG A 54 -2.88 -20.09 -20.76
CA ARG A 54 -2.22 -19.02 -20.03
C ARG A 54 -0.92 -18.66 -20.75
N PRO A 55 -0.62 -17.39 -21.02
CA PRO A 55 0.67 -16.98 -21.54
C PRO A 55 1.81 -17.52 -20.65
N SER A 56 2.94 -17.84 -21.26
CA SER A 56 4.08 -18.51 -20.59
C SER A 56 4.91 -17.61 -19.66
N GLY A 57 4.35 -16.48 -19.25
CA GLY A 57 5.00 -15.48 -18.40
C GLY A 57 5.61 -14.33 -19.19
N GLY A 58 5.75 -13.20 -18.59
CA GLY A 58 6.12 -11.94 -19.22
C GLY A 58 4.96 -10.96 -19.27
N GLU A 59 5.20 -9.80 -19.85
CA GLU A 59 4.13 -8.81 -20.05
C GLU A 59 3.21 -9.26 -21.19
N VAL A 60 1.91 -9.31 -20.93
CA VAL A 60 0.89 -9.55 -21.95
C VAL A 60 0.57 -8.21 -22.62
N TRP A 61 1.01 -8.07 -23.87
CA TRP A 61 0.75 -6.88 -24.65
C TRP A 61 0.40 -7.22 -26.11
N PRO A 62 -0.67 -6.64 -26.71
CA PRO A 62 -1.68 -5.80 -26.07
C PRO A 62 -2.47 -6.55 -24.99
N LEU A 63 -3.07 -5.81 -24.05
CA LEU A 63 -3.94 -6.41 -23.04
C LEU A 63 -5.11 -7.16 -23.70
N PRO A 64 -5.63 -8.24 -23.07
CA PRO A 64 -6.71 -9.03 -23.62
C PRO A 64 -7.97 -8.17 -23.80
N TRP A 65 -8.84 -8.59 -24.72
CA TRP A 65 -10.15 -7.99 -25.00
C TRP A 65 -10.11 -6.50 -25.41
N GLY A 66 -8.95 -6.01 -25.87
CA GLY A 66 -8.78 -4.62 -26.29
C GLY A 66 -8.76 -3.62 -25.12
N LEU A 67 -8.48 -4.09 -23.92
CA LEU A 67 -8.35 -3.22 -22.73
C LEU A 67 -7.09 -2.36 -22.81
N GLU A 68 -7.20 -1.14 -22.27
CA GLU A 68 -6.08 -0.26 -22.01
C GLU A 68 -5.63 -0.38 -20.53
N VAL A 69 -4.38 0.01 -20.26
CA VAL A 69 -3.84 0.00 -18.88
C VAL A 69 -4.66 0.94 -18.00
N GLY A 70 -5.18 0.40 -16.90
CA GLY A 70 -5.99 1.16 -15.94
C GLY A 70 -7.45 1.39 -16.36
N GLN A 71 -7.90 0.82 -17.48
CA GLN A 71 -9.28 0.93 -17.93
C GLN A 71 -10.26 0.18 -17.04
N VAL A 72 -9.84 -0.93 -16.42
CA VAL A 72 -10.67 -1.70 -15.50
C VAL A 72 -10.04 -1.75 -14.11
N ARG A 73 -10.87 -1.78 -13.08
CA ARG A 73 -10.48 -1.76 -11.67
C ARG A 73 -11.27 -2.76 -10.85
N VAL A 74 -10.73 -3.08 -9.68
CA VAL A 74 -11.50 -3.79 -8.64
C VAL A 74 -12.75 -2.95 -8.30
N GLY A 75 -13.92 -3.61 -8.31
CA GLY A 75 -15.22 -2.96 -8.12
C GLY A 75 -15.94 -2.60 -9.41
N ASP A 76 -15.29 -2.61 -10.57
CA ASP A 76 -15.96 -2.51 -11.88
C ASP A 76 -16.68 -3.81 -12.21
N ALA A 77 -17.58 -3.80 -13.18
CA ALA A 77 -18.38 -4.95 -13.54
C ALA A 77 -18.05 -5.52 -14.92
N VAL A 78 -18.24 -6.84 -15.05
CA VAL A 78 -18.37 -7.55 -16.32
C VAL A 78 -19.82 -7.88 -16.54
N VAL A 79 -20.44 -7.30 -17.56
CA VAL A 79 -21.88 -7.40 -17.80
C VAL A 79 -22.20 -8.53 -18.79
N ARG A 80 -23.27 -9.27 -18.51
CA ARG A 80 -23.82 -10.31 -19.41
C ARG A 80 -22.75 -11.30 -19.89
N LEU A 81 -21.93 -11.81 -18.98
CA LEU A 81 -20.84 -12.72 -19.31
C LEU A 81 -21.35 -14.11 -19.68
N ALA A 82 -20.92 -14.62 -20.83
CA ALA A 82 -21.06 -16.03 -21.21
C ALA A 82 -19.67 -16.61 -21.56
N GLY A 83 -19.43 -17.85 -21.17
CA GLY A 83 -18.10 -18.43 -21.37
C GLY A 83 -18.11 -19.95 -21.30
N ARG A 84 -17.01 -20.54 -21.72
CA ARG A 84 -16.72 -21.95 -21.63
C ARG A 84 -15.82 -22.23 -20.44
N VAL A 85 -16.33 -23.06 -19.52
CA VAL A 85 -15.53 -23.52 -18.36
C VAL A 85 -14.61 -24.65 -18.78
N TRP A 86 -13.36 -24.56 -18.38
CA TRP A 86 -12.37 -25.61 -18.57
C TRP A 86 -11.44 -25.70 -17.35
N ARG A 87 -10.77 -26.84 -17.18
CA ARG A 87 -9.81 -27.04 -16.09
C ARG A 87 -8.42 -26.62 -16.53
N SER A 88 -7.82 -25.68 -15.80
CA SER A 88 -6.45 -25.23 -16.07
C SER A 88 -5.43 -26.31 -15.69
N PRO A 89 -4.39 -26.52 -16.51
CA PRO A 89 -3.24 -27.37 -16.13
C PRO A 89 -2.50 -26.86 -14.88
N ALA A 90 -2.56 -25.57 -14.61
CA ALA A 90 -2.00 -24.93 -13.41
C ALA A 90 -2.90 -25.11 -12.16
N GLY A 91 -4.02 -25.82 -12.28
CA GLY A 91 -5.02 -26.01 -11.24
C GLY A 91 -6.21 -25.05 -11.33
N GLY A 92 -7.34 -25.46 -10.75
CA GLY A 92 -8.58 -24.68 -10.75
C GLY A 92 -9.31 -24.65 -12.09
N TYR A 93 -10.34 -23.81 -12.17
CA TYR A 93 -11.16 -23.61 -13.35
C TYR A 93 -11.03 -22.19 -13.89
N VAL A 94 -11.11 -22.05 -15.20
CA VAL A 94 -11.05 -20.78 -15.92
C VAL A 94 -12.29 -20.70 -16.81
N LEU A 95 -12.88 -19.53 -16.87
CA LEU A 95 -13.96 -19.19 -17.79
C LEU A 95 -13.35 -18.46 -18.99
N GLU A 96 -13.35 -19.12 -20.14
CA GLU A 96 -13.00 -18.51 -21.42
C GLU A 96 -14.24 -17.83 -22.01
N PRO A 97 -14.22 -16.51 -22.23
CA PRO A 97 -15.41 -15.81 -22.71
C PRO A 97 -15.75 -16.21 -24.16
N LEU A 98 -17.04 -16.28 -24.50
CA LEU A 98 -17.56 -16.57 -25.85
C LEU A 98 -17.56 -15.34 -26.78
N GLY A 99 -16.80 -14.34 -26.48
CA GLY A 99 -16.68 -13.09 -27.21
C GLY A 99 -15.92 -12.10 -26.37
N THR A 100 -15.84 -10.85 -26.81
CA THR A 100 -15.23 -9.80 -26.01
C THR A 100 -16.15 -9.48 -24.83
N PRO A 101 -15.68 -9.61 -23.57
CA PRO A 101 -16.46 -9.21 -22.40
C PRO A 101 -16.80 -7.72 -22.46
N ALA A 102 -17.99 -7.36 -21.99
CA ALA A 102 -18.36 -5.97 -21.83
C ALA A 102 -18.06 -5.53 -20.39
N PHE A 103 -17.34 -4.43 -20.25
CA PHE A 103 -16.94 -3.85 -18.98
C PHE A 103 -17.72 -2.58 -18.68
N GLU A 104 -18.16 -2.42 -17.45
CA GLU A 104 -18.85 -1.22 -16.95
C GLU A 104 -18.10 -0.65 -15.76
N VAL A 105 -17.78 0.65 -15.83
CA VAL A 105 -17.11 1.37 -14.75
C VAL A 105 -18.11 1.59 -13.61
N ARG A 106 -17.88 0.94 -12.48
CA ARG A 106 -18.66 1.09 -11.22
C ARG A 106 -17.82 1.62 -10.07
N ASN A 107 -16.50 1.62 -10.23
CA ASN A 107 -15.56 2.19 -9.29
C ASN A 107 -14.66 3.21 -10.01
N PRO A 108 -15.17 4.39 -10.38
CA PRO A 108 -14.38 5.39 -11.08
C PRO A 108 -13.21 5.86 -10.23
N ARG A 109 -12.05 6.06 -10.86
CA ARG A 109 -10.87 6.59 -10.17
C ARG A 109 -11.07 8.06 -9.87
N PRO A 110 -11.08 8.51 -8.61
CA PRO A 110 -11.07 9.93 -8.30
C PRO A 110 -9.75 10.56 -8.79
N ALA A 111 -9.82 11.83 -9.19
CA ALA A 111 -8.64 12.57 -9.67
C ALA A 111 -7.63 12.83 -8.54
N ALA A 112 -8.11 12.94 -7.30
CA ALA A 112 -7.32 13.14 -6.10
C ALA A 112 -8.00 12.44 -4.90
N PRO A 113 -7.28 12.18 -3.82
CA PRO A 113 -7.88 11.76 -2.55
C PRO A 113 -8.96 12.73 -2.09
N ALA A 114 -9.91 12.24 -1.30
CA ALA A 114 -10.94 13.09 -0.70
C ALA A 114 -10.30 14.21 0.14
N PRO A 115 -10.85 15.43 0.12
CA PRO A 115 -10.36 16.52 0.96
C PRO A 115 -10.42 16.13 2.44
N LEU A 116 -9.33 16.34 3.15
CA LEU A 116 -9.25 16.13 4.59
C LEU A 116 -9.34 17.47 5.31
N LEU A 117 -9.97 17.48 6.49
CA LEU A 117 -9.96 18.62 7.40
C LEU A 117 -8.66 18.57 8.22
N GLY A 118 -8.05 19.72 8.46
CA GLY A 118 -6.85 19.86 9.27
C GLY A 118 -5.73 20.63 8.57
N ASP A 119 -4.77 21.09 9.36
CA ASP A 119 -3.67 21.95 8.91
C ASP A 119 -2.41 21.15 8.56
N LEU A 120 -2.40 19.86 8.81
CA LEU A 120 -1.29 18.95 8.52
C LEU A 120 -1.83 17.65 7.94
N ARG A 121 -1.36 17.30 6.75
CA ARG A 121 -1.69 16.04 6.08
C ARG A 121 -0.52 15.07 6.16
N VAL A 122 -0.79 13.89 6.71
CA VAL A 122 0.18 12.79 6.84
C VAL A 122 -0.32 11.61 6.03
N ALA A 123 0.58 10.95 5.31
CA ALA A 123 0.29 9.75 4.53
C ALA A 123 1.28 8.63 4.85
N ALA A 124 0.84 7.37 4.64
CA ALA A 124 1.69 6.19 4.60
C ALA A 124 1.61 5.58 3.19
N PHE A 125 2.73 5.09 2.66
CA PHE A 125 2.77 4.49 1.33
C PHE A 125 3.84 3.40 1.22
N ASN A 126 3.45 2.17 0.91
CA ASN A 126 4.39 1.10 0.59
C ASN A 126 4.86 1.25 -0.87
N LEU A 127 6.18 1.33 -1.09
CA LEU A 127 6.79 1.58 -2.40
C LEU A 127 6.98 0.32 -3.25
N GLU A 128 6.61 -0.84 -2.73
CA GLU A 128 6.71 -2.13 -3.43
C GLU A 128 8.17 -2.43 -3.89
N ASN A 129 9.08 -2.48 -2.92
CA ASN A 129 10.52 -2.72 -3.15
C ASN A 129 11.15 -1.71 -4.11
N TYR A 130 11.15 -0.44 -3.76
CA TYR A 130 11.85 0.59 -4.53
C TYR A 130 13.36 0.50 -4.34
N PHE A 131 14.04 -0.06 -5.32
CA PHE A 131 15.49 -0.33 -5.33
C PHE A 131 16.16 0.36 -6.51
N LEU A 132 17.29 1.03 -6.26
CA LEU A 132 18.21 1.47 -7.32
C LEU A 132 19.12 0.34 -7.75
N THR A 133 19.36 -0.65 -6.89
CA THR A 133 20.16 -1.84 -7.20
C THR A 133 19.31 -2.82 -8.00
N LEU A 134 19.55 -2.85 -9.32
CA LEU A 134 18.79 -3.68 -10.24
C LEU A 134 19.00 -5.18 -9.99
N GLY A 135 17.91 -5.96 -10.13
CA GLY A 135 17.94 -7.42 -9.97
C GLY A 135 18.14 -7.90 -8.53
N ALA A 136 18.20 -7.00 -7.54
CA ALA A 136 18.30 -7.38 -6.15
C ALA A 136 16.94 -7.81 -5.59
N ARG A 137 15.97 -6.89 -5.55
CA ARG A 137 14.65 -7.16 -4.99
C ARG A 137 13.51 -6.42 -5.69
N GLY A 138 13.77 -5.24 -6.23
CA GLY A 138 12.83 -4.42 -6.99
C GLY A 138 12.91 -4.69 -8.49
N ALA A 139 13.02 -3.62 -9.25
CA ALA A 139 13.17 -3.68 -10.69
C ALA A 139 14.43 -4.46 -11.13
N ASP A 140 14.29 -5.29 -12.15
CA ASP A 140 15.38 -6.13 -12.68
C ASP A 140 16.18 -5.44 -13.79
N HIS A 141 15.65 -4.38 -14.40
CA HIS A 141 16.31 -3.61 -15.44
C HIS A 141 15.91 -2.12 -15.41
N PRO A 142 16.70 -1.21 -16.03
CA PRO A 142 16.49 0.24 -15.93
C PRO A 142 15.09 0.71 -16.34
N ALA A 143 14.53 0.18 -17.42
CA ALA A 143 13.21 0.57 -17.90
C ALA A 143 12.08 0.16 -16.94
N ALA A 144 12.24 -0.95 -16.19
CA ALA A 144 11.30 -1.34 -15.13
C ALA A 144 11.36 -0.37 -13.95
N LEU A 145 12.57 0.02 -13.52
CA LEU A 145 12.76 1.03 -12.48
C LEU A 145 12.17 2.38 -12.88
N GLU A 146 12.38 2.79 -14.12
CA GLU A 146 11.82 4.05 -14.63
C GLU A 146 10.29 4.04 -14.62
N ARG A 147 9.66 2.94 -15.06
CA ARG A 147 8.20 2.77 -14.99
C ARG A 147 7.68 2.76 -13.54
N GLN A 148 8.37 2.07 -12.62
CA GLN A 148 8.01 2.08 -11.19
C GLN A 148 8.12 3.49 -10.63
N THR A 149 9.23 4.18 -10.86
CA THR A 149 9.46 5.55 -10.40
C THR A 149 8.39 6.50 -10.91
N ALA A 150 8.04 6.44 -12.19
CA ALA A 150 7.01 7.29 -12.79
C ALA A 150 5.64 7.09 -12.12
N LYS A 151 5.25 5.84 -11.84
CA LYS A 151 3.99 5.54 -11.13
C LYS A 151 4.00 6.05 -9.69
N LEU A 152 5.10 5.82 -8.97
CA LEU A 152 5.26 6.27 -7.58
C LEU A 152 5.19 7.79 -7.47
N VAL A 153 5.89 8.51 -8.33
CA VAL A 153 5.90 9.98 -8.35
C VAL A 153 4.49 10.55 -8.55
N VAL A 154 3.72 10.01 -9.49
CA VAL A 154 2.33 10.42 -9.72
C VAL A 154 1.46 10.13 -8.50
N ALA A 155 1.60 8.93 -7.89
CA ALA A 155 0.82 8.55 -6.73
C ALA A 155 1.16 9.41 -5.51
N LEU A 156 2.45 9.61 -5.21
CA LEU A 156 2.91 10.41 -4.08
C LEU A 156 2.53 11.89 -4.22
N ALA A 157 2.64 12.45 -5.44
CA ALA A 157 2.19 13.82 -5.72
C ALA A 157 0.67 13.98 -5.49
N ALA A 158 -0.14 12.99 -5.90
CA ALA A 158 -1.59 13.02 -5.72
C ALA A 158 -2.04 12.95 -4.25
N LEU A 159 -1.20 12.44 -3.34
CA LEU A 159 -1.49 12.47 -1.89
C LEU A 159 -1.51 13.88 -1.34
N ASP A 160 -0.76 14.80 -1.93
CA ASP A 160 -0.61 16.20 -1.48
C ASP A 160 -0.36 16.27 0.04
N ALA A 161 0.46 15.38 0.57
CA ALA A 161 0.72 15.24 2.00
C ALA A 161 1.95 16.06 2.42
N ASP A 162 1.92 16.63 3.63
CA ASP A 162 3.05 17.38 4.19
C ASP A 162 4.15 16.46 4.70
N VAL A 163 3.76 15.24 5.10
CA VAL A 163 4.68 14.18 5.53
C VAL A 163 4.19 12.85 4.96
N ILE A 164 5.10 12.12 4.32
CA ILE A 164 4.83 10.78 3.78
C ILE A 164 5.78 9.79 4.46
N ALA A 165 5.22 8.87 5.25
CA ALA A 165 5.95 7.69 5.69
C ALA A 165 5.98 6.68 4.56
N VAL A 166 7.15 6.20 4.19
CA VAL A 166 7.32 5.23 3.11
C VAL A 166 7.91 3.92 3.63
N MET A 167 7.43 2.81 3.09
CA MET A 167 7.91 1.46 3.37
C MET A 167 8.49 0.84 2.10
N GLU A 168 9.33 -0.17 2.28
CA GLU A 168 9.98 -0.92 1.20
C GLU A 168 10.90 -0.07 0.29
N VAL A 169 11.57 0.92 0.85
CA VAL A 169 12.70 1.56 0.18
C VAL A 169 13.99 0.76 0.44
N GLU A 170 14.86 0.68 -0.58
CA GLU A 170 16.17 0.04 -0.47
C GLU A 170 16.95 0.59 0.73
N ARG A 171 17.47 -0.30 1.55
CA ARG A 171 18.35 0.06 2.65
C ARG A 171 19.78 0.16 2.16
N ASP A 172 20.22 1.37 1.85
CA ASP A 172 21.56 1.68 1.39
C ASP A 172 22.25 2.68 2.34
N PRO A 173 23.60 2.69 2.41
CA PRO A 173 24.34 3.45 3.43
C PRO A 173 24.11 4.97 3.41
N ASP A 174 23.75 5.53 2.25
CA ASP A 174 23.64 6.98 2.05
C ASP A 174 22.22 7.43 1.77
N ASP A 175 21.22 6.56 2.02
CA ASP A 175 19.80 6.83 1.72
C ASP A 175 19.54 7.23 0.25
N ARG A 176 20.36 6.72 -0.67
CA ARG A 176 20.35 7.12 -2.09
C ARG A 176 19.02 6.85 -2.75
N ALA A 177 18.40 5.70 -2.45
CA ALA A 177 17.11 5.33 -3.04
C ALA A 177 16.01 6.33 -2.64
N LEU A 178 15.92 6.66 -1.35
CA LEU A 178 14.92 7.61 -0.87
C LEU A 178 15.18 9.03 -1.39
N ARG A 179 16.44 9.46 -1.43
CA ARG A 179 16.85 10.77 -1.99
C ARG A 179 16.55 10.86 -3.49
N ALA A 180 16.81 9.78 -4.24
CA ALA A 180 16.51 9.75 -5.66
C ALA A 180 15.00 9.86 -5.93
N LEU A 181 14.18 9.18 -5.13
CA LEU A 181 12.72 9.28 -5.22
C LEU A 181 12.23 10.70 -4.89
N SER A 182 12.75 11.31 -3.81
CA SER A 182 12.47 12.69 -3.41
C SER A 182 12.76 13.66 -4.56
N ALA A 183 13.95 13.59 -5.15
CA ALA A 183 14.34 14.46 -6.27
C ALA A 183 13.46 14.27 -7.51
N LYS A 184 13.00 13.03 -7.79
CA LYS A 184 12.07 12.77 -8.90
C LYS A 184 10.68 13.32 -8.63
N LEU A 185 10.23 13.25 -7.39
CA LEU A 185 8.96 13.82 -6.96
C LEU A 185 8.98 15.34 -7.08
N ASP A 186 10.05 16.00 -6.61
CA ASP A 186 10.22 17.45 -6.73
C ASP A 186 10.22 17.92 -8.20
N ALA A 187 10.96 17.25 -9.05
CA ALA A 187 10.99 17.56 -10.48
C ALA A 187 9.61 17.42 -11.14
N HIS A 188 8.80 16.44 -10.72
CA HIS A 188 7.43 16.27 -11.20
C HIS A 188 6.52 17.42 -10.75
N LEU A 189 6.60 17.81 -9.48
CA LEU A 189 5.81 18.89 -8.91
C LEU A 189 6.17 20.25 -9.53
N GLU A 190 7.45 20.52 -9.76
CA GLU A 190 7.93 21.70 -10.46
C GLU A 190 7.41 21.77 -11.89
N ALA A 191 7.44 20.65 -12.63
CA ALA A 191 6.91 20.59 -14.00
C ALA A 191 5.39 20.80 -14.04
N ALA A 192 4.66 20.23 -13.08
CA ALA A 192 3.21 20.43 -12.96
C ALA A 192 2.87 21.90 -12.63
N ALA A 193 3.61 22.54 -11.73
CA ALA A 193 3.44 23.95 -11.37
C ALA A 193 3.74 24.87 -12.57
N ALA A 194 4.81 24.60 -13.34
CA ALA A 194 5.13 25.35 -14.56
C ALA A 194 4.01 25.25 -15.60
N THR A 195 3.46 24.04 -15.80
CA THR A 195 2.34 23.83 -16.74
C THR A 195 1.09 24.58 -16.29
N ALA A 196 0.79 24.59 -14.98
CA ALA A 196 -0.35 25.32 -14.43
C ALA A 196 -0.17 26.85 -14.58
N LEU A 197 1.03 27.36 -14.42
CA LEU A 197 1.36 28.77 -14.60
C LEU A 197 1.18 29.19 -16.07
N ASP A 198 1.68 28.39 -17.02
CA ASP A 198 1.51 28.64 -18.47
C ASP A 198 0.04 28.63 -18.88
N ALA A 199 -0.80 27.83 -18.22
CA ALA A 199 -2.24 27.79 -18.46
C ALA A 199 -3.02 28.91 -17.74
N HIS A 200 -2.36 29.86 -17.06
CA HIS A 200 -2.97 30.92 -16.27
C HIS A 200 -4.01 30.46 -15.24
N LEU A 201 -3.79 29.27 -14.62
CA LEU A 201 -4.66 28.76 -13.58
C LEU A 201 -4.33 29.43 -12.24
N GLU A 202 -5.36 29.84 -11.49
CA GLU A 202 -5.18 30.51 -10.17
C GLU A 202 -4.39 29.65 -9.15
N ALA A 203 -4.40 28.33 -9.30
CA ALA A 203 -3.62 27.40 -8.49
C ALA A 203 -2.08 27.57 -8.63
N ALA A 204 -1.60 28.28 -9.65
CA ALA A 204 -0.18 28.48 -9.92
C ALA A 204 0.51 29.52 -9.02
N THR A 205 -0.22 30.18 -8.11
CA THR A 205 0.34 31.25 -7.24
C THR A 205 1.01 30.71 -5.97
N ALA A 206 0.74 29.47 -5.57
CA ALA A 206 1.45 28.83 -4.45
C ALA A 206 2.81 28.28 -4.91
N PRO A 207 3.86 28.41 -4.08
CA PRO A 207 5.13 27.74 -4.38
C PRO A 207 4.92 26.24 -4.52
N ALA A 208 5.59 25.62 -5.49
CA ALA A 208 5.55 24.17 -5.63
C ALA A 208 6.04 23.51 -4.33
N ARG A 209 5.29 22.53 -3.87
CA ARG A 209 5.70 21.69 -2.72
C ARG A 209 7.03 21.01 -3.05
N SER A 210 7.92 20.89 -2.09
CA SER A 210 9.15 20.11 -2.24
C SER A 210 9.36 19.19 -1.06
N TYR A 211 10.05 18.07 -1.29
CA TYR A 211 10.22 17.04 -0.29
C TYR A 211 11.68 16.82 0.06
N LEU A 212 11.96 16.76 1.36
CA LEU A 212 13.24 16.35 1.90
C LEU A 212 13.16 14.88 2.36
N ALA A 213 14.05 14.05 1.85
CA ALA A 213 14.25 12.69 2.36
C ALA A 213 14.91 12.74 3.73
N VAL A 214 14.24 12.19 4.76
CA VAL A 214 14.81 12.09 6.11
C VAL A 214 15.73 10.87 6.16
N PRO A 215 17.00 11.01 6.61
CA PRO A 215 17.94 9.89 6.71
C PRO A 215 17.46 8.82 7.71
N GLU A 216 18.00 7.60 7.60
CA GLU A 216 17.75 6.56 8.61
C GLU A 216 18.26 7.02 9.99
N ALA A 217 17.53 6.70 11.06
CA ALA A 217 17.98 7.01 12.41
C ALA A 217 19.34 6.32 12.70
N SER A 218 20.30 7.07 13.24
CA SER A 218 21.67 6.56 13.48
C SER A 218 21.70 5.32 14.38
N ALA A 219 20.73 5.17 15.27
CA ALA A 219 20.60 3.98 16.14
C ALA A 219 20.30 2.68 15.37
N SER A 220 19.72 2.76 14.18
CA SER A 220 19.41 1.61 13.30
C SER A 220 20.38 1.47 12.15
N ALA A 221 21.08 2.54 11.76
CA ALA A 221 22.02 2.52 10.65
C ALA A 221 23.12 1.48 10.85
N GLY A 222 23.42 0.70 9.80
CA GLY A 222 24.45 -0.34 9.82
C GLY A 222 24.13 -1.59 10.63
N ARG A 223 22.93 -1.70 11.26
CA ARG A 223 22.52 -2.94 11.94
C ARG A 223 22.16 -4.01 10.91
N PRO A 224 22.45 -5.31 11.21
CA PRO A 224 21.90 -6.41 10.41
C PRO A 224 20.37 -6.34 10.37
N GLY A 225 19.78 -6.58 9.20
CA GLY A 225 18.33 -6.52 9.03
C GLY A 225 17.90 -6.85 7.61
N ASP A 226 16.69 -6.48 7.26
CA ASP A 226 16.15 -6.64 5.92
C ASP A 226 16.83 -5.68 4.92
N ALA A 227 16.79 -6.02 3.64
CA ALA A 227 17.28 -5.18 2.55
C ALA A 227 16.40 -3.94 2.32
N VAL A 228 15.20 -3.90 2.90
CA VAL A 228 14.30 -2.74 2.89
C VAL A 228 14.19 -2.10 4.26
N ARG A 229 13.86 -0.83 4.27
CA ARG A 229 13.58 -0.04 5.47
C ARG A 229 12.34 0.85 5.28
N GLN A 230 11.93 1.50 6.36
CA GLN A 230 11.02 2.63 6.37
C GLN A 230 11.81 3.95 6.25
N GLY A 231 11.12 5.01 5.84
CA GLY A 231 11.67 6.35 5.79
C GLY A 231 10.58 7.40 5.75
N PHE A 232 10.97 8.66 5.66
CA PHE A 232 10.05 9.78 5.56
C PHE A 232 10.46 10.73 4.45
N LEU A 233 9.47 11.25 3.74
CA LEU A 233 9.55 12.43 2.90
C LEU A 233 8.76 13.54 3.60
N ILE A 234 9.35 14.71 3.79
CA ILE A 234 8.72 15.83 4.49
C ILE A 234 8.75 17.09 3.64
N ASP A 235 7.72 17.91 3.75
CA ASP A 235 7.76 19.29 3.24
C ASP A 235 8.42 20.20 4.30
N PRO A 236 9.68 20.67 4.09
CA PRO A 236 10.37 21.48 5.06
C PRO A 236 9.80 22.90 5.21
N ALA A 237 8.93 23.34 4.30
CA ALA A 237 8.21 24.60 4.46
C ALA A 237 7.09 24.51 5.50
N VAL A 238 6.51 23.32 5.69
CA VAL A 238 5.38 23.07 6.60
C VAL A 238 5.86 22.53 7.94
N VAL A 239 6.83 21.62 7.97
CA VAL A 239 7.30 20.97 9.18
C VAL A 239 8.79 21.13 9.40
N GLU A 240 9.20 21.00 10.66
CA GLU A 240 10.60 21.00 11.09
C GLU A 240 10.92 19.72 11.85
N VAL A 241 12.02 19.05 11.52
CA VAL A 241 12.50 17.87 12.24
C VAL A 241 13.04 18.29 13.61
N VAL A 242 12.50 17.70 14.66
CA VAL A 242 12.92 17.92 16.05
C VAL A 242 13.80 16.77 16.54
N ALA A 243 13.41 15.52 16.25
CA ALA A 243 14.14 14.34 16.65
C ALA A 243 13.88 13.17 15.69
N LEU A 244 14.84 12.26 15.61
CA LEU A 244 14.73 11.02 14.85
C LEU A 244 15.28 9.87 15.70
N GLU A 245 14.44 8.90 15.98
CA GLU A 245 14.74 7.72 16.81
C GLU A 245 14.35 6.44 16.09
N ALA A 246 14.82 5.28 16.58
CA ALA A 246 14.40 3.97 16.09
C ALA A 246 14.13 3.01 17.26
N ASP A 247 13.14 2.13 17.08
CA ASP A 247 13.01 0.95 17.93
C ASP A 247 14.03 -0.10 17.49
N THR A 248 15.08 -0.28 18.31
CA THR A 248 16.16 -1.20 18.03
C THR A 248 15.98 -2.57 18.68
N ALA A 249 14.79 -2.90 19.16
CA ALA A 249 14.50 -4.22 19.70
C ALA A 249 14.72 -5.31 18.62
N THR A 250 15.32 -6.42 19.05
CA THR A 250 15.73 -7.50 18.12
C THR A 250 14.56 -8.27 17.52
N VAL A 251 13.34 -7.99 17.99
CA VAL A 251 12.11 -8.53 17.40
C VAL A 251 11.84 -7.96 15.99
N HIS A 252 12.39 -6.79 15.65
CA HIS A 252 12.21 -6.14 14.37
C HIS A 252 13.33 -6.49 13.38
N GLU A 253 12.97 -7.06 12.23
CA GLU A 253 13.86 -7.19 11.07
C GLU A 253 14.11 -5.82 10.42
N ARG A 254 13.12 -4.96 10.51
CA ARG A 254 13.09 -3.57 10.02
C ARG A 254 12.77 -2.66 11.20
N PRO A 255 13.77 -2.05 11.84
CA PRO A 255 13.54 -1.19 13.00
C PRO A 255 12.55 -0.06 12.69
N PRO A 256 11.42 0.06 13.41
CA PRO A 256 10.53 1.21 13.28
C PRO A 256 11.27 2.52 13.46
N GLN A 257 10.95 3.51 12.60
CA GLN A 257 11.57 4.84 12.64
C GLN A 257 10.56 5.83 13.21
N ALA A 258 10.96 6.56 14.24
CA ALA A 258 10.13 7.60 14.87
C ALA A 258 10.68 8.99 14.52
N LEU A 259 9.87 9.79 13.87
CA LEU A 259 10.17 11.17 13.49
C LEU A 259 9.32 12.12 14.32
N THR A 260 9.96 12.89 15.20
CA THR A 260 9.29 13.98 15.90
C THR A 260 9.43 15.27 15.10
N LEU A 261 8.30 15.89 14.81
CA LEU A 261 8.15 17.07 14.00
C LEU A 261 7.54 18.21 14.81
N ARG A 262 7.81 19.44 14.39
CA ARG A 262 7.08 20.65 14.79
C ARG A 262 6.38 21.23 13.56
N HIS A 263 5.07 21.40 13.61
CA HIS A 263 4.32 22.14 12.61
C HIS A 263 4.65 23.62 12.71
N ARG A 264 5.14 24.22 11.62
CA ARG A 264 5.69 25.59 11.66
C ARG A 264 4.64 26.65 11.96
N ALA A 265 3.42 26.47 11.46
CA ALA A 265 2.37 27.46 11.61
C ALA A 265 1.77 27.47 13.02
N SER A 266 1.47 26.31 13.62
CA SER A 266 0.87 26.21 14.97
C SER A 266 1.91 26.07 16.09
N GLY A 267 3.13 25.64 15.79
CA GLY A 267 4.14 25.28 16.77
C GLY A 267 3.92 23.94 17.48
N GLU A 268 2.83 23.24 17.15
CA GLU A 268 2.49 21.95 17.75
C GLU A 268 3.47 20.86 17.35
N ARG A 269 3.62 19.87 18.24
CA ARG A 269 4.52 18.73 18.01
C ARG A 269 3.72 17.47 17.72
N LEU A 270 4.25 16.70 16.78
CA LEU A 270 3.73 15.41 16.35
C LEU A 270 4.89 14.41 16.26
N THR A 271 4.69 13.20 16.79
CA THR A 271 5.60 12.07 16.59
C THR A 271 4.95 11.06 15.66
N LEU A 272 5.61 10.79 14.56
CA LEU A 272 5.21 9.78 13.56
C LEU A 272 6.12 8.57 13.68
N ILE A 273 5.56 7.37 13.83
CA ILE A 273 6.30 6.12 13.89
C ILE A 273 6.00 5.31 12.64
N ALA A 274 6.92 5.32 11.67
CA ALA A 274 6.83 4.51 10.48
C ALA A 274 7.19 3.05 10.78
N VAL A 275 6.31 2.13 10.42
CA VAL A 275 6.43 0.71 10.71
C VAL A 275 6.24 -0.15 9.46
N HIS A 276 6.93 -1.30 9.41
CA HIS A 276 6.66 -2.37 8.46
C HIS A 276 6.89 -3.70 9.16
N LEU A 277 5.81 -4.33 9.63
CA LEU A 277 5.86 -5.59 10.38
C LEU A 277 6.15 -6.77 9.45
N ARG A 278 6.34 -7.94 10.05
CA ARG A 278 6.63 -9.18 9.32
C ARG A 278 5.51 -9.55 8.36
N SER A 279 5.83 -9.73 7.08
CA SER A 279 4.88 -10.19 6.05
C SER A 279 4.28 -11.55 6.38
N LYS A 280 3.03 -11.78 5.98
CA LYS A 280 2.34 -13.08 6.07
C LYS A 280 2.90 -14.14 5.13
N ALA A 281 3.78 -13.76 4.20
CA ALA A 281 4.36 -14.66 3.20
C ALA A 281 5.46 -15.57 3.76
N ARG A 282 5.75 -16.65 3.04
CA ARG A 282 6.82 -17.62 3.33
C ARG A 282 6.68 -18.23 4.71
N CYS A 283 5.60 -19.02 4.88
CA CYS A 283 5.35 -19.77 6.12
C CYS A 283 6.56 -20.59 6.57
N PRO A 284 6.85 -20.61 7.88
CA PRO A 284 7.83 -21.54 8.40
C PRO A 284 7.28 -22.98 8.30
N PRO A 285 8.14 -24.02 8.29
CA PRO A 285 7.70 -25.41 8.22
C PRO A 285 6.98 -25.88 9.49
N SER A 286 7.14 -25.14 10.61
CA SER A 286 6.51 -25.42 11.90
C SER A 286 6.57 -24.16 12.79
N GLY A 287 5.82 -24.13 13.88
CA GLY A 287 5.75 -23.02 14.81
C GLY A 287 4.73 -21.99 14.36
N ASP A 288 5.16 -20.78 14.02
CA ASP A 288 4.31 -19.64 13.66
C ASP A 288 3.70 -19.77 12.23
N VAL A 289 3.01 -20.91 12.02
CA VAL A 289 2.28 -21.24 10.78
C VAL A 289 0.94 -20.51 10.73
N ASP A 290 0.26 -20.60 9.59
CA ASP A 290 -1.07 -20.00 9.44
C ASP A 290 -2.13 -20.77 10.23
N LEU A 291 -2.74 -20.11 11.18
CA LEU A 291 -3.86 -20.59 12.01
C LEU A 291 -5.11 -19.71 11.83
N GLY A 292 -5.28 -19.08 10.66
CA GLY A 292 -6.39 -18.18 10.35
C GLY A 292 -6.02 -16.70 10.41
N PHE A 293 -4.76 -16.36 10.74
CA PHE A 293 -4.25 -14.98 10.78
C PHE A 293 -3.06 -14.76 9.83
N GLY A 294 -2.82 -15.69 8.92
CA GLY A 294 -1.62 -15.75 8.11
C GLY A 294 -0.37 -16.15 8.91
N CYS A 295 0.67 -16.58 8.21
CA CYS A 295 1.93 -17.00 8.85
C CYS A 295 2.59 -15.83 9.60
N TRP A 296 3.44 -16.17 10.57
CA TRP A 296 4.18 -15.20 11.39
C TRP A 296 3.31 -14.29 12.26
N ASN A 297 2.11 -14.74 12.64
CA ASN A 297 1.19 -13.95 13.45
C ASN A 297 1.74 -13.71 14.87
N GLU A 298 2.36 -14.71 15.52
CA GLU A 298 2.99 -14.53 16.82
C GLU A 298 4.17 -13.55 16.75
N ARG A 299 4.96 -13.63 15.68
CA ARG A 299 6.07 -12.69 15.41
C ARG A 299 5.54 -11.26 15.24
N ARG A 300 4.51 -11.04 14.41
CA ARG A 300 3.88 -9.72 14.25
C ARG A 300 3.29 -9.20 15.56
N THR A 301 2.64 -10.06 16.33
CA THR A 301 2.09 -9.68 17.64
C THR A 301 3.19 -9.26 18.62
N ALA A 302 4.34 -9.95 18.62
CA ALA A 302 5.49 -9.56 19.43
C ALA A 302 6.09 -8.23 18.96
N GLN A 303 6.17 -7.99 17.65
CA GLN A 303 6.58 -6.71 17.07
C GLN A 303 5.61 -5.59 17.45
N ALA A 304 4.30 -5.83 17.41
CA ALA A 304 3.28 -4.86 17.82
C ALA A 304 3.39 -4.48 19.30
N ARG A 305 3.70 -5.44 20.19
CA ARG A 305 3.95 -5.15 21.61
C ARG A 305 5.20 -4.27 21.82
N SER A 306 6.30 -4.56 21.09
CA SER A 306 7.49 -3.70 21.13
C SER A 306 7.18 -2.29 20.63
N LEU A 307 6.48 -2.19 19.51
CA LEU A 307 6.05 -0.93 18.91
C LEU A 307 5.15 -0.12 19.85
N LEU A 308 4.24 -0.78 20.55
CA LEU A 308 3.38 -0.16 21.55
C LEU A 308 4.22 0.46 22.68
N ALA A 309 5.14 -0.31 23.28
CA ALA A 309 6.01 0.18 24.35
C ALA A 309 6.91 1.34 23.87
N PHE A 310 7.38 1.28 22.63
CA PHE A 310 8.13 2.36 21.99
C PHE A 310 7.28 3.62 21.83
N GLY A 311 6.06 3.49 21.30
CA GLY A 311 5.12 4.60 21.13
C GLY A 311 4.70 5.23 22.47
N GLU A 312 4.43 4.43 23.51
CA GLU A 312 4.12 4.92 24.85
C GLU A 312 5.27 5.72 25.45
N ARG A 313 6.51 5.23 25.32
CA ARG A 313 7.71 5.95 25.78
C ARG A 313 7.84 7.32 25.11
N LEU A 314 7.64 7.38 23.78
CA LEU A 314 7.71 8.63 23.03
C LEU A 314 6.58 9.59 23.39
N SER A 315 5.37 9.09 23.55
CA SER A 315 4.20 9.88 23.98
C SER A 315 4.41 10.49 25.38
N GLN A 316 4.95 9.71 26.31
CA GLN A 316 5.27 10.19 27.68
C GLN A 316 6.38 11.26 27.68
N ALA A 317 7.34 11.16 26.74
CA ALA A 317 8.40 12.17 26.59
C ALA A 317 7.90 13.50 26.00
N GLN A 318 6.67 13.53 25.46
CA GLN A 318 6.07 14.73 24.88
C GLN A 318 4.63 14.93 25.37
N PRO A 319 4.43 15.34 26.64
CA PRO A 319 3.10 15.58 27.16
C PRO A 319 2.35 16.63 26.32
N GLY A 320 1.13 16.28 25.90
CA GLY A 320 0.29 17.12 25.03
C GLY A 320 0.61 17.03 23.53
N GLY A 321 1.67 16.31 23.13
CA GLY A 321 1.95 15.99 21.73
C GLY A 321 1.11 14.82 21.25
N LEU A 322 0.84 14.77 19.95
CA LEU A 322 0.19 13.64 19.29
C LEU A 322 1.26 12.61 18.85
N THR A 323 1.01 11.33 19.09
CA THR A 323 1.82 10.23 18.58
C THR A 323 0.97 9.38 17.64
N LEU A 324 1.45 9.14 16.42
CA LEU A 324 0.79 8.38 15.38
C LEU A 324 1.71 7.24 14.92
N ILE A 325 1.19 6.02 14.90
CA ILE A 325 1.82 4.85 14.28
C ILE A 325 1.18 4.66 12.91
N LEU A 326 1.99 4.54 11.86
CA LEU A 326 1.50 4.41 10.49
C LEU A 326 2.47 3.58 9.65
N GLY A 327 1.94 2.95 8.62
CA GLY A 327 2.70 2.11 7.70
C GLY A 327 2.12 0.71 7.58
N ASP A 328 2.87 -0.21 6.99
CA ASP A 328 2.43 -1.57 6.72
C ASP A 328 2.55 -2.47 7.95
N LEU A 329 1.43 -2.68 8.65
CA LEU A 329 1.36 -3.57 9.80
C LEU A 329 1.25 -5.06 9.40
N ASN A 330 1.03 -5.37 8.12
CA ASN A 330 0.82 -6.73 7.62
C ASN A 330 -0.25 -7.51 8.41
N ALA A 331 -1.22 -6.81 8.96
CA ALA A 331 -2.28 -7.37 9.79
C ALA A 331 -3.62 -6.67 9.50
N HIS A 332 -4.69 -7.44 9.45
CA HIS A 332 -6.04 -6.91 9.29
C HIS A 332 -6.59 -6.42 10.63
N ARG A 333 -7.66 -5.63 10.58
CA ARG A 333 -8.24 -4.87 11.70
C ARG A 333 -8.44 -5.71 12.99
N PHE A 334 -8.94 -6.94 12.88
CA PHE A 334 -9.26 -7.81 14.03
C PHE A 334 -8.22 -8.90 14.27
N GLU A 335 -7.03 -8.79 13.68
CA GLU A 335 -5.95 -9.71 13.98
C GLU A 335 -5.18 -9.32 15.25
N PRO A 336 -4.55 -10.29 15.96
CA PRO A 336 -3.82 -10.06 17.19
C PRO A 336 -2.83 -8.89 17.20
N PRO A 337 -2.05 -8.63 16.12
CA PRO A 337 -1.14 -7.48 16.10
C PRO A 337 -1.84 -6.13 16.27
N LEU A 338 -3.06 -5.96 15.75
CA LEU A 338 -3.83 -4.70 15.88
C LEU A 338 -4.53 -4.63 17.24
N THR A 339 -5.07 -5.74 17.73
CA THR A 339 -5.79 -5.77 19.01
C THR A 339 -4.88 -5.51 20.23
N VAL A 340 -3.56 -5.67 20.09
CA VAL A 340 -2.59 -5.29 21.12
C VAL A 340 -2.74 -3.81 21.53
N PHE A 341 -2.99 -2.92 20.59
CA PHE A 341 -3.09 -1.48 20.85
C PHE A 341 -4.35 -1.09 21.60
N GLU A 342 -5.40 -1.88 21.51
CA GLU A 342 -6.68 -1.64 22.19
C GLU A 342 -6.63 -2.01 23.69
N SER A 343 -5.65 -2.81 24.10
CA SER A 343 -5.51 -3.31 25.48
C SER A 343 -4.90 -2.31 26.45
N THR A 344 -4.54 -1.11 26.01
CA THR A 344 -3.87 -0.07 26.81
C THR A 344 -4.85 0.89 27.49
N THR A 345 -4.37 1.66 28.46
CA THR A 345 -5.15 2.70 29.13
C THR A 345 -4.33 3.99 29.25
N PRO A 346 -4.69 5.07 28.52
CA PRO A 346 -5.76 5.13 27.51
C PRO A 346 -5.47 4.24 26.29
N ALA A 347 -6.52 3.72 25.68
CA ALA A 347 -6.39 2.90 24.48
C ALA A 347 -5.88 3.71 23.27
N TRP A 348 -5.01 3.13 22.49
CA TRP A 348 -4.68 3.64 21.16
C TRP A 348 -5.90 3.49 20.25
N ARG A 349 -6.11 4.48 19.40
CA ARG A 349 -7.24 4.48 18.48
C ARG A 349 -6.81 4.04 17.10
N VAL A 350 -7.49 3.06 16.54
CA VAL A 350 -7.30 2.64 15.15
C VAL A 350 -8.02 3.63 14.24
N LEU A 351 -7.29 4.31 13.35
CA LEU A 351 -7.85 5.39 12.54
C LEU A 351 -8.72 4.90 11.39
N THR A 352 -8.51 3.69 10.90
CA THR A 352 -9.37 3.09 9.89
C THR A 352 -10.81 2.87 10.36
N ASP A 353 -11.06 2.85 11.71
CA ASP A 353 -12.41 2.81 12.27
C ASP A 353 -13.18 4.14 12.10
N LEU A 354 -12.51 5.21 11.63
CA LEU A 354 -13.13 6.52 11.38
C LEU A 354 -13.75 6.65 9.99
N VAL A 355 -13.48 5.72 9.12
CA VAL A 355 -14.03 5.67 7.76
C VAL A 355 -14.91 4.44 7.58
N PRO A 356 -15.85 4.44 6.63
CA PRO A 356 -16.62 3.23 6.32
C PRO A 356 -15.67 2.06 6.02
N PRO A 357 -15.93 0.87 6.58
CA PRO A 357 -15.01 -0.28 6.42
C PRO A 357 -14.72 -0.65 4.97
N GLU A 358 -15.69 -0.47 4.07
CA GLU A 358 -15.54 -0.69 2.63
C GLU A 358 -14.61 0.31 1.94
N GLU A 359 -14.34 1.44 2.58
CA GLU A 359 -13.37 2.46 2.14
C GLU A 359 -11.99 2.26 2.80
N ALA A 360 -11.94 1.58 3.95
CA ALA A 360 -10.72 1.23 4.67
C ALA A 360 -9.97 0.09 3.97
N VAL A 361 -9.54 0.32 2.72
CA VAL A 361 -8.86 -0.67 1.88
C VAL A 361 -7.58 -0.08 1.33
N SER A 362 -6.45 -0.69 1.68
CA SER A 362 -5.13 -0.34 1.13
C SER A 362 -4.56 -1.44 0.23
N HIS A 363 -5.18 -2.64 0.21
CA HIS A 363 -4.61 -3.82 -0.41
C HIS A 363 -5.68 -4.73 -1.02
N VAL A 364 -5.32 -5.43 -2.10
CA VAL A 364 -6.11 -6.52 -2.68
C VAL A 364 -5.21 -7.73 -2.86
N PHE A 365 -5.63 -8.88 -2.35
CA PHE A 365 -4.89 -10.13 -2.45
C PHE A 365 -5.83 -11.31 -2.70
N PHE A 366 -5.58 -12.08 -3.75
CA PHE A 366 -6.45 -13.16 -4.22
C PHE A 366 -7.93 -12.73 -4.35
N GLY A 367 -8.16 -11.55 -4.89
CA GLY A 367 -9.48 -10.99 -5.12
C GLY A 367 -10.17 -10.45 -3.87
N ARG A 368 -9.49 -10.37 -2.73
CA ARG A 368 -10.04 -9.86 -1.47
C ARG A 368 -9.42 -8.53 -1.08
N SER A 369 -10.27 -7.57 -0.83
CA SER A 369 -9.89 -6.22 -0.38
C SER A 369 -9.70 -6.20 1.13
N ALA A 370 -8.64 -5.54 1.60
CA ALA A 370 -8.34 -5.38 3.02
C ALA A 370 -7.48 -4.14 3.29
N ALA A 371 -7.42 -3.69 4.54
CA ALA A 371 -6.41 -2.77 5.02
C ALA A 371 -5.26 -3.57 5.66
N LEU A 372 -4.02 -3.16 5.37
CA LEU A 372 -2.80 -3.64 6.02
C LEU A 372 -2.03 -2.48 6.67
N ASP A 373 -2.40 -1.26 6.31
CA ASP A 373 -1.75 0.00 6.72
C ASP A 373 -2.59 0.78 7.72
#